data_dfd50e392dca5c0faf4123c62913d3c1
#
_entry.id   dfd50e392dca5c0faf4123c62913d3c1
#
_cell.length_a   1.000
_cell.length_b   1.000
_cell.length_c   1.000
_cell.angle_alpha   90.00
_cell.angle_beta   90.00
_cell.angle_gamma   90.00
#
_symmetry.space_group_name_H-M   'P 1'
#
loop_
_entity.id
_entity.type
_entity.pdbx_description
1 polymer ?
#
loop_
_entity_poly.entity_id
_entity_poly.type
_entity_poly.pdbx_seq_one_letter_code
_entity_poly.pdbx_strand_id
1 'polypeptide(L)'
;MADTRRLRVACVALLLAAVTAACDTKAQFAPSLPPAAGFRVDDGVLKLWTGTVCDGVTGLTLIFDSGTQQSTEQVWTAPRPGVPVERMDLLRTTGPPAPDSGGSLQVQKPLPADYDWTKAGSLNFSVDGPKAYGARVDVAQILRESARHPSGSYLFGQRGWMDASDVQRENQKSFLTICTPDPK
;
A
#
# COMPACT_ATOMS: atom_id res chain seq x y z
N MET A 1 -1.44 -61.30 18.38
CA MET A 1 -2.29 -60.09 18.58
C MET A 1 -1.51 -58.80 18.83
N ALA A 2 -0.23 -58.72 18.48
CA ALA A 2 0.62 -57.51 18.72
C ALA A 2 0.83 -56.61 17.50
N ASP A 3 0.49 -57.07 16.29
CA ASP A 3 0.81 -56.31 15.04
C ASP A 3 -0.20 -55.25 14.63
N THR A 4 -1.46 -55.37 15.00
CA THR A 4 -2.52 -54.41 14.63
C THR A 4 -2.41 -53.05 15.35
N ARG A 5 -1.80 -53.05 16.55
CA ARG A 5 -1.59 -51.77 17.28
C ARG A 5 -0.47 -50.89 16.69
N ARG A 6 0.60 -51.53 16.20
CA ARG A 6 1.74 -50.83 15.58
C ARG A 6 1.35 -50.24 14.24
N LEU A 7 0.50 -50.92 13.47
CA LEU A 7 0.02 -50.45 12.17
C LEU A 7 -0.89 -49.21 12.33
N ARG A 8 -1.74 -49.16 13.37
CA ARG A 8 -2.63 -48.00 13.62
C ARG A 8 -1.89 -46.77 14.06
N VAL A 9 -0.80 -46.91 14.82
CA VAL A 9 0.04 -45.77 15.25
C VAL A 9 0.82 -45.20 14.08
N ALA A 10 1.31 -46.02 13.17
CA ALA A 10 2.04 -45.58 11.99
C ALA A 10 1.13 -44.82 11.00
N CYS A 11 -0.12 -45.26 10.79
CA CYS A 11 -1.07 -44.54 9.92
C CYS A 11 -1.52 -43.19 10.49
N VAL A 12 -1.67 -43.05 11.82
CA VAL A 12 -2.01 -41.76 12.44
C VAL A 12 -0.86 -40.80 12.38
N ALA A 13 0.39 -41.22 12.53
CA ALA A 13 1.58 -40.36 12.41
C ALA A 13 1.79 -39.87 10.97
N LEU A 14 1.50 -40.69 9.96
CA LEU A 14 1.55 -40.28 8.54
C LEU A 14 0.46 -39.29 8.16
N LEU A 15 -0.74 -39.41 8.72
CA LEU A 15 -1.85 -38.46 8.48
C LEU A 15 -1.57 -37.06 9.14
N LEU A 16 -0.93 -37.02 10.30
CA LEU A 16 -0.55 -35.77 10.97
C LEU A 16 0.58 -35.04 10.24
N ALA A 17 1.50 -35.74 9.59
CA ALA A 17 2.57 -35.12 8.80
C ALA A 17 2.08 -34.51 7.48
N ALA A 18 0.98 -34.99 6.91
CA ALA A 18 0.43 -34.46 5.66
C ALA A 18 -0.35 -33.15 5.85
N VAL A 19 -0.78 -32.79 7.06
CA VAL A 19 -1.58 -31.59 7.34
C VAL A 19 -0.68 -30.35 7.53
N THR A 20 0.61 -30.50 7.82
CA THR A 20 1.52 -29.35 8.05
C THR A 20 2.10 -28.76 6.77
N ALA A 21 1.94 -29.39 5.61
CA ALA A 21 2.48 -28.90 4.33
C ALA A 21 1.54 -27.94 3.56
N ALA A 22 0.35 -27.62 4.09
CA ALA A 22 -0.69 -26.91 3.35
C ALA A 22 -0.80 -25.40 3.67
N CYS A 23 0.13 -24.79 4.42
CA CYS A 23 -0.05 -23.43 4.93
C CYS A 23 0.88 -22.36 4.35
N ASP A 24 1.56 -22.57 3.23
CA ASP A 24 2.49 -21.55 2.70
C ASP A 24 2.15 -21.02 1.29
N THR A 25 0.86 -20.98 0.96
CA THR A 25 0.42 -20.42 -0.34
C THR A 25 0.47 -18.90 -0.40
N LYS A 26 0.60 -18.19 0.72
CA LYS A 26 0.69 -16.73 0.74
C LYS A 26 2.06 -16.19 0.33
N ALA A 27 3.12 -16.96 0.51
CA ALA A 27 4.47 -16.56 0.16
C ALA A 27 4.77 -16.60 -1.35
N GLN A 28 4.03 -17.40 -2.12
CA GLN A 28 4.25 -17.54 -3.57
C GLN A 28 3.87 -16.30 -4.38
N PHE A 29 3.05 -15.42 -3.83
CA PHE A 29 2.56 -14.19 -4.50
C PHE A 29 3.14 -12.91 -3.91
N ALA A 30 3.95 -13.01 -2.86
CA ALA A 30 4.61 -11.83 -2.32
C ALA A 30 5.72 -11.37 -3.27
N PRO A 31 5.83 -10.06 -3.52
CA PRO A 31 6.91 -9.52 -4.33
C PRO A 31 8.27 -9.81 -3.66
N SER A 32 9.32 -9.95 -4.47
CA SER A 32 10.68 -10.24 -4.00
C SER A 32 11.28 -9.14 -3.14
N LEU A 33 10.84 -7.92 -3.39
CA LEU A 33 11.24 -6.71 -2.67
C LEU A 33 9.98 -6.03 -2.10
N PRO A 34 10.07 -5.36 -0.93
CA PRO A 34 8.94 -4.69 -0.33
C PRO A 34 8.45 -3.53 -1.21
N PRO A 35 7.15 -3.49 -1.54
CA PRO A 35 6.58 -2.37 -2.31
C PRO A 35 6.46 -1.12 -1.45
N ALA A 36 6.66 0.05 -2.05
CA ALA A 36 6.52 1.34 -1.39
C ALA A 36 6.00 2.42 -2.35
N ALA A 37 5.29 3.39 -1.76
CA ALA A 37 4.91 4.65 -2.37
C ALA A 37 5.32 5.79 -1.45
N GLY A 38 5.56 6.96 -2.00
CA GLY A 38 5.97 8.15 -1.27
C GLY A 38 4.78 8.99 -0.85
N PHE A 39 4.81 9.47 0.40
CA PHE A 39 3.81 10.39 0.95
C PHE A 39 4.49 11.61 1.56
N ARG A 40 3.83 12.76 1.47
CA ARG A 40 4.21 13.98 2.17
C ARG A 40 3.00 14.88 2.41
N VAL A 41 3.13 15.84 3.31
CA VAL A 41 2.15 16.92 3.50
C VAL A 41 2.80 18.24 3.17
N ASP A 42 2.23 18.95 2.19
CA ASP A 42 2.59 20.33 1.86
C ASP A 42 1.35 21.20 1.91
N ASP A 43 1.43 22.36 2.53
CA ASP A 43 0.34 23.34 2.63
C ASP A 43 -0.98 22.70 3.11
N GLY A 44 -0.89 21.75 4.04
CA GLY A 44 -2.04 21.02 4.55
C GLY A 44 -2.66 20.04 3.57
N VAL A 45 -1.97 19.65 2.50
CA VAL A 45 -2.42 18.65 1.53
C VAL A 45 -1.57 17.39 1.64
N LEU A 46 -2.20 16.26 1.88
CA LEU A 46 -1.55 14.94 1.77
C LEU A 46 -1.34 14.64 0.29
N LYS A 47 -0.11 14.43 -0.10
CA LYS A 47 0.32 14.14 -1.46
C LYS A 47 0.89 12.73 -1.58
N LEU A 48 0.61 12.10 -2.70
CA LEU A 48 1.13 10.81 -3.13
C LEU A 48 2.14 10.99 -4.26
N TRP A 49 3.17 10.17 -4.22
CA TRP A 49 4.03 9.87 -5.35
C TRP A 49 4.24 8.36 -5.44
N THR A 50 3.83 7.75 -6.53
CA THR A 50 3.97 6.31 -6.77
C THR A 50 5.42 5.87 -7.06
N GLY A 51 6.32 6.84 -7.27
CA GLY A 51 7.75 6.62 -7.59
C GLY A 51 8.01 6.38 -9.07
N THR A 52 7.06 5.83 -9.79
CA THR A 52 7.04 5.61 -11.24
C THR A 52 5.60 5.75 -11.73
N VAL A 53 5.39 6.02 -13.01
CA VAL A 53 4.04 6.09 -13.56
C VAL A 53 3.35 4.73 -13.42
N CYS A 54 2.14 4.74 -12.87
CA CYS A 54 1.22 3.62 -12.84
C CYS A 54 0.22 3.77 -13.99
N ASP A 55 0.36 3.01 -15.06
CA ASP A 55 -0.58 3.05 -16.18
C ASP A 55 -1.82 2.19 -15.91
N GLY A 56 -2.96 2.61 -16.45
CA GLY A 56 -4.20 1.83 -16.42
C GLY A 56 -4.81 1.69 -15.01
N VAL A 57 -4.64 2.69 -14.15
CA VAL A 57 -5.23 2.72 -12.81
C VAL A 57 -6.74 2.89 -12.93
N THR A 58 -7.50 1.92 -12.42
CA THR A 58 -8.97 1.94 -12.37
C THR A 58 -9.51 2.23 -10.99
N GLY A 59 -8.70 2.13 -9.95
CA GLY A 59 -9.07 2.42 -8.57
C GLY A 59 -7.87 2.76 -7.71
N LEU A 60 -8.14 3.52 -6.65
CA LEU A 60 -7.19 3.90 -5.63
C LEU A 60 -7.91 3.93 -4.29
N THR A 61 -7.34 3.28 -3.28
CA THR A 61 -7.94 3.20 -1.95
C THR A 61 -6.94 3.62 -0.89
N LEU A 62 -7.35 4.55 -0.03
CA LEU A 62 -6.69 4.85 1.24
C LEU A 62 -7.48 4.19 2.37
N ILE A 63 -6.80 3.44 3.23
CA ILE A 63 -7.40 2.84 4.43
C ILE A 63 -6.62 3.33 5.64
N PHE A 64 -7.28 4.10 6.48
CA PHE A 64 -6.72 4.57 7.74
C PHE A 64 -6.97 3.55 8.84
N ASP A 65 -5.99 3.35 9.71
CA ASP A 65 -6.05 2.50 10.90
C ASP A 65 -6.63 1.10 10.64
N SER A 66 -6.23 0.50 9.52
CA SER A 66 -6.67 -0.82 9.07
C SER A 66 -6.55 -1.87 10.18
N GLY A 67 -7.62 -2.64 10.39
CA GLY A 67 -7.68 -3.69 11.41
C GLY A 67 -8.09 -3.21 12.80
N THR A 68 -8.45 -1.94 12.97
CA THR A 68 -9.01 -1.38 14.20
C THR A 68 -10.51 -1.07 14.04
N GLN A 69 -11.17 -0.74 15.16
CA GLN A 69 -12.57 -0.29 15.13
C GLN A 69 -12.74 1.11 14.52
N GLN A 70 -11.66 1.90 14.46
CA GLN A 70 -11.63 3.22 13.83
C GLN A 70 -11.27 3.17 12.35
N SER A 71 -11.12 1.97 11.77
CA SER A 71 -10.76 1.81 10.36
C SER A 71 -11.78 2.49 9.45
N THR A 72 -11.29 3.35 8.57
CA THR A 72 -12.11 4.02 7.55
C THR A 72 -11.34 4.12 6.25
N GLU A 73 -12.05 4.35 5.15
CA GLU A 73 -11.44 4.37 3.83
C GLU A 73 -12.00 5.47 2.93
N GLN A 74 -11.16 5.93 2.02
CA GLN A 74 -11.57 6.72 0.86
C GLN A 74 -11.20 5.99 -0.42
N VAL A 75 -12.13 5.98 -1.38
CA VAL A 75 -11.98 5.25 -2.64
C VAL A 75 -12.16 6.21 -3.80
N TRP A 76 -11.26 6.14 -4.76
CA TRP A 76 -11.38 6.76 -6.08
C TRP A 76 -11.49 5.69 -7.15
N THR A 77 -12.20 5.99 -8.22
CA THR A 77 -12.33 5.10 -9.38
C THR A 77 -12.18 5.86 -10.69
N ALA A 78 -11.72 5.16 -11.72
CA ALA A 78 -11.73 5.62 -13.09
C ALA A 78 -12.38 4.57 -13.99
N PRO A 79 -13.06 4.96 -15.09
CA PRO A 79 -13.56 4.02 -16.09
C PRO A 79 -12.40 3.31 -16.79
N ARG A 80 -12.66 2.10 -17.29
CA ARG A 80 -11.68 1.38 -18.12
C ARG A 80 -11.41 2.14 -19.42
N PRO A 81 -10.17 2.15 -19.92
CA PRO A 81 -9.02 1.31 -19.54
C PRO A 81 -8.22 1.79 -18.32
N GLY A 82 -8.68 2.79 -17.56
CA GLY A 82 -7.98 3.41 -16.46
C GLY A 82 -7.18 4.64 -16.89
N VAL A 83 -6.49 5.24 -15.92
CA VAL A 83 -5.71 6.48 -16.11
C VAL A 83 -4.28 6.30 -15.61
N PRO A 84 -3.31 7.04 -16.13
CA PRO A 84 -1.97 7.08 -15.55
C PRO A 84 -1.98 7.88 -14.26
N VAL A 85 -1.28 7.37 -13.23
CA VAL A 85 -1.08 8.04 -11.94
C VAL A 85 0.39 8.01 -11.58
N GLU A 86 0.98 9.16 -11.30
CA GLU A 86 2.34 9.27 -10.76
C GLU A 86 2.35 10.12 -9.49
N ARG A 87 1.74 11.30 -9.55
CA ARG A 87 1.62 12.24 -8.42
C ARG A 87 0.18 12.69 -8.28
N MET A 88 -0.29 12.75 -7.04
CA MET A 88 -1.69 13.09 -6.77
C MET A 88 -1.82 13.80 -5.43
N ASP A 89 -2.63 14.85 -5.39
CA ASP A 89 -3.12 15.45 -4.16
C ASP A 89 -4.30 14.61 -3.65
N LEU A 90 -4.18 14.07 -2.43
CA LEU A 90 -5.16 13.10 -1.90
C LEU A 90 -6.20 13.78 -1.00
N LEU A 91 -5.75 14.36 0.10
CA LEU A 91 -6.61 14.87 1.16
C LEU A 91 -6.11 16.23 1.66
N ARG A 92 -7.04 17.10 2.05
CA ARG A 92 -6.71 18.33 2.78
C ARG A 92 -6.88 18.12 4.29
N THR A 93 -6.06 18.80 5.08
CA THR A 93 -6.22 18.83 6.55
C THR A 93 -7.43 19.66 6.96
N THR A 94 -7.82 20.64 6.14
CA THR A 94 -9.00 21.51 6.35
C THR A 94 -9.60 21.89 5.00
N GLY A 95 -10.91 22.07 4.96
CA GLY A 95 -11.61 22.53 3.76
C GLY A 95 -12.13 21.41 2.85
N PRO A 96 -12.68 21.76 1.68
CA PRO A 96 -13.21 20.78 0.74
C PRO A 96 -12.14 19.84 0.25
N PRO A 97 -12.50 18.64 -0.23
CA PRO A 97 -11.57 17.71 -0.83
C PRO A 97 -10.63 18.39 -1.83
N ALA A 98 -9.39 17.89 -1.95
CA ALA A 98 -8.49 18.38 -2.99
C ALA A 98 -9.19 18.24 -4.36
N PRO A 99 -9.14 19.25 -5.23
CA PRO A 99 -9.66 19.10 -6.58
C PRO A 99 -8.94 17.92 -7.26
N ASP A 100 -9.68 17.19 -8.10
CA ASP A 100 -9.16 16.02 -8.82
C ASP A 100 -7.88 16.38 -9.62
N SER A 101 -6.73 16.25 -8.94
CA SER A 101 -5.42 16.66 -9.50
C SER A 101 -4.81 15.55 -10.37
N GLY A 102 -5.49 14.43 -10.53
CA GLY A 102 -4.98 13.25 -11.20
C GLY A 102 -5.80 12.79 -12.39
N GLY A 103 -6.25 13.72 -13.23
CA GLY A 103 -7.01 13.30 -14.41
C GLY A 103 -8.29 12.55 -14.05
N SER A 104 -8.90 11.71 -14.60
CA SER A 104 -10.25 11.17 -14.46
C SER A 104 -10.55 10.27 -13.25
N LEU A 105 -9.76 10.28 -12.18
CA LEU A 105 -10.09 9.58 -10.93
C LEU A 105 -11.17 10.36 -10.16
N GLN A 106 -12.31 9.74 -9.92
CA GLN A 106 -13.44 10.34 -9.19
C GLN A 106 -13.58 9.70 -7.82
N VAL A 107 -13.88 10.52 -6.79
CA VAL A 107 -14.17 10.02 -5.44
C VAL A 107 -15.48 9.24 -5.50
N GLN A 108 -15.40 7.93 -5.30
CA GLN A 108 -16.55 7.03 -5.20
C GLN A 108 -17.06 6.94 -3.75
N LYS A 109 -16.13 6.84 -2.80
CA LYS A 109 -16.43 6.77 -1.38
C LYS A 109 -15.56 7.79 -0.66
N PRO A 110 -16.12 8.91 -0.20
CA PRO A 110 -15.40 9.88 0.61
C PRO A 110 -15.19 9.38 2.04
N LEU A 111 -14.21 9.94 2.75
CA LEU A 111 -14.12 9.82 4.20
C LEU A 111 -15.37 10.41 4.87
N PRO A 112 -15.78 9.92 6.05
CA PRO A 112 -16.79 10.58 6.86
C PRO A 112 -16.44 12.07 7.08
N ALA A 113 -17.44 12.94 7.04
CA ALA A 113 -17.24 14.39 7.09
C ALA A 113 -16.58 14.88 8.39
N ASP A 114 -16.73 14.12 9.47
CA ASP A 114 -16.17 14.37 10.79
C ASP A 114 -14.86 13.63 11.06
N TYR A 115 -14.35 12.85 10.09
CA TYR A 115 -13.11 12.10 10.24
C TYR A 115 -11.90 12.98 10.01
N ASP A 116 -11.08 13.11 11.05
CA ASP A 116 -9.81 13.81 11.02
C ASP A 116 -8.66 12.83 10.75
N TRP A 117 -8.30 12.68 9.49
CA TRP A 117 -7.23 11.76 9.08
C TRP A 117 -5.86 12.11 9.68
N THR A 118 -5.66 13.34 10.15
CA THR A 118 -4.38 13.74 10.78
C THR A 118 -4.14 13.07 12.14
N LYS A 119 -5.20 12.50 12.74
CA LYS A 119 -5.14 11.74 14.00
C LYS A 119 -4.95 10.24 13.79
N ALA A 120 -4.98 9.77 12.55
CA ALA A 120 -4.75 8.37 12.26
C ALA A 120 -3.31 7.94 12.58
N GLY A 121 -3.14 6.72 13.06
CA GLY A 121 -1.82 6.15 13.32
C GLY A 121 -1.17 5.60 12.06
N SER A 122 -1.95 5.04 11.13
CA SER A 122 -1.43 4.42 9.93
C SER A 122 -2.31 4.67 8.70
N LEU A 123 -1.67 4.69 7.55
CA LEU A 123 -2.29 4.73 6.24
C LEU A 123 -1.82 3.53 5.42
N ASN A 124 -2.75 2.69 4.99
CA ASN A 124 -2.53 1.71 3.93
C ASN A 124 -3.07 2.28 2.62
N PHE A 125 -2.31 2.07 1.58
CA PHE A 125 -2.61 2.54 0.24
C PHE A 125 -2.61 1.36 -0.73
N SER A 126 -3.60 1.27 -1.60
CA SER A 126 -3.65 0.29 -2.68
C SER A 126 -4.10 0.93 -3.98
N VAL A 127 -3.63 0.35 -5.08
CA VAL A 127 -3.97 0.75 -6.44
C VAL A 127 -4.56 -0.45 -7.16
N ASP A 128 -5.71 -0.26 -7.79
CA ASP A 128 -6.31 -1.23 -8.70
C ASP A 128 -5.83 -0.93 -10.12
N GLY A 129 -5.02 -1.81 -10.65
CA GLY A 129 -4.42 -1.70 -11.97
C GLY A 129 -3.53 -2.90 -12.28
N PRO A 130 -3.03 -3.02 -13.51
CA PRO A 130 -2.13 -4.11 -13.85
C PRO A 130 -0.81 -3.99 -13.05
N LYS A 131 -0.48 -5.03 -12.28
CA LYS A 131 0.78 -5.17 -11.53
C LYS A 131 1.01 -4.14 -10.42
N ALA A 132 -0.07 -3.67 -9.77
CA ALA A 132 0.04 -2.76 -8.65
C ALA A 132 0.13 -3.49 -7.30
N TYR A 133 0.89 -2.91 -6.38
CA TYR A 133 1.04 -3.38 -5.00
C TYR A 133 0.46 -2.37 -4.02
N GLY A 134 0.26 -2.79 -2.77
CA GLY A 134 -0.07 -1.89 -1.67
C GLY A 134 1.18 -1.33 -0.98
N ALA A 135 1.03 -0.19 -0.32
CA ALA A 135 2.04 0.42 0.53
C ALA A 135 1.45 0.83 1.88
N ARG A 136 2.30 0.90 2.90
CA ARG A 136 1.89 1.35 4.24
C ARG A 136 2.86 2.42 4.75
N VAL A 137 2.30 3.43 5.45
CA VAL A 137 3.08 4.52 6.03
C VAL A 137 2.48 4.97 7.37
N ASP A 138 3.32 5.54 8.23
CA ASP A 138 2.94 6.17 9.49
C ASP A 138 2.51 7.61 9.24
N VAL A 139 1.25 7.94 9.56
CA VAL A 139 0.66 9.27 9.34
C VAL A 139 1.33 10.32 10.22
N ALA A 140 1.58 9.98 11.49
CA ALA A 140 2.23 10.90 12.41
C ALA A 140 3.66 11.25 11.96
N GLN A 141 4.38 10.29 11.37
CA GLN A 141 5.70 10.54 10.81
C GLN A 141 5.63 11.51 9.62
N ILE A 142 4.71 11.29 8.67
CA ILE A 142 4.53 12.21 7.55
C ILE A 142 4.28 13.64 8.04
N LEU A 143 3.33 13.81 8.97
CA LEU A 143 2.96 15.12 9.50
C LEU A 143 4.13 15.83 10.20
N ARG A 144 4.90 15.11 11.02
CA ARG A 144 6.02 15.71 11.77
C ARG A 144 7.20 16.08 10.89
N GLU A 145 7.45 15.34 9.83
CA GLU A 145 8.73 15.38 9.12
C GLU A 145 8.66 16.10 7.77
N SER A 146 7.48 16.17 7.12
CA SER A 146 7.35 16.75 5.78
C SER A 146 8.01 18.13 5.63
N ALA A 147 7.79 19.02 6.59
CA ALA A 147 8.36 20.37 6.56
C ALA A 147 9.90 20.42 6.75
N ARG A 148 10.50 19.33 7.22
CA ARG A 148 11.96 19.24 7.47
C ARG A 148 12.74 18.71 6.27
N HIS A 149 12.03 18.23 5.25
CA HIS A 149 12.62 17.65 4.05
C HIS A 149 12.33 18.50 2.82
N PRO A 150 13.22 18.51 1.81
CA PRO A 150 13.02 19.25 0.55
C PRO A 150 11.67 18.94 -0.10
N SER A 151 11.06 19.90 -0.77
CA SER A 151 9.74 19.77 -1.41
C SER A 151 9.64 18.68 -2.47
N GLY A 152 10.77 18.24 -3.03
CA GLY A 152 10.83 17.14 -4.00
C GLY A 152 10.97 15.75 -3.39
N SER A 153 11.14 15.63 -2.05
CA SER A 153 11.29 14.33 -1.38
C SER A 153 10.00 13.89 -0.70
N TYR A 154 9.79 12.57 -0.66
CA TYR A 154 8.62 11.90 -0.10
C TYR A 154 9.05 10.79 0.85
N LEU A 155 8.23 10.49 1.85
CA LEU A 155 8.45 9.37 2.77
C LEU A 155 7.99 8.06 2.13
N PHE A 156 8.92 7.17 1.79
CA PHE A 156 8.67 5.82 1.27
C PHE A 156 8.63 4.78 2.40
N GLY A 157 7.71 4.94 3.33
CA GLY A 157 7.56 4.05 4.49
C GLY A 157 8.88 3.84 5.24
N GLN A 158 9.27 2.59 5.46
CA GLN A 158 10.51 2.26 6.18
C GLN A 158 11.80 2.61 5.42
N ARG A 159 11.72 2.98 4.14
CA ARG A 159 12.89 3.40 3.35
C ARG A 159 13.33 4.83 3.66
N GLY A 160 12.49 5.59 4.35
CA GLY A 160 12.75 6.99 4.68
C GLY A 160 12.41 7.95 3.56
N TRP A 161 12.94 9.17 3.68
CA TRP A 161 12.72 10.25 2.72
C TRP A 161 13.60 10.08 1.50
N MET A 162 12.98 10.10 0.32
CA MET A 162 13.62 9.86 -0.97
C MET A 162 13.16 10.89 -2.00
N ASP A 163 14.10 11.39 -2.79
CA ASP A 163 13.82 12.18 -3.99
C ASP A 163 13.81 11.31 -5.26
N ALA A 164 13.64 11.92 -6.43
CA ALA A 164 13.59 11.20 -7.69
C ALA A 164 14.88 10.44 -8.02
N SER A 165 16.04 10.98 -7.64
CA SER A 165 17.33 10.34 -7.88
C SER A 165 17.54 9.13 -6.96
N ASP A 166 17.06 9.23 -5.71
CA ASP A 166 17.10 8.11 -4.75
C ASP A 166 16.20 6.98 -5.22
N VAL A 167 14.94 7.29 -5.60
CA VAL A 167 14.00 6.29 -6.11
C VAL A 167 14.55 5.61 -7.35
N GLN A 168 15.09 6.36 -8.31
CA GLN A 168 15.68 5.78 -9.52
C GLN A 168 16.87 4.85 -9.19
N ARG A 169 17.68 5.21 -8.20
CA ARG A 169 18.85 4.42 -7.80
C ARG A 169 18.46 3.14 -7.08
N GLU A 170 17.42 3.16 -6.24
CA GLU A 170 17.06 2.10 -5.29
C GLU A 170 15.93 1.19 -5.77
N ASN A 171 15.06 1.66 -6.69
CA ASN A 171 13.96 0.85 -7.23
C ASN A 171 14.50 -0.41 -7.92
N GLN A 172 13.87 -1.54 -7.70
CA GLN A 172 14.29 -2.89 -8.14
C GLN A 172 15.58 -3.42 -7.49
N LYS A 173 16.17 -2.70 -6.53
CA LYS A 173 17.35 -3.15 -5.78
C LYS A 173 17.05 -3.37 -4.31
N SER A 174 16.48 -2.39 -3.65
CA SER A 174 16.16 -2.44 -2.22
C SER A 174 14.65 -2.44 -1.94
N PHE A 175 13.85 -1.96 -2.87
CA PHE A 175 12.39 -1.95 -2.83
C PHE A 175 11.82 -1.93 -4.25
N LEU A 176 10.48 -2.06 -4.36
CA LEU A 176 9.74 -1.81 -5.60
C LEU A 176 8.86 -0.57 -5.41
N THR A 177 8.86 0.34 -6.38
CA THR A 177 7.73 1.26 -6.46
C THR A 177 6.48 0.46 -6.79
N ILE A 178 5.31 0.92 -6.31
CA ILE A 178 4.07 0.11 -6.30
C ILE A 178 3.61 -0.38 -7.67
N CYS A 179 4.05 0.23 -8.75
CA CYS A 179 3.72 -0.15 -10.12
C CYS A 179 4.91 -0.70 -10.91
N THR A 180 6.05 -0.90 -10.27
CA THR A 180 7.20 -1.56 -10.90
C THR A 180 6.99 -3.08 -10.85
N PRO A 181 7.12 -3.77 -11.98
CA PRO A 181 7.07 -5.23 -12.00
C PRO A 181 8.16 -5.85 -11.12
N ASP A 182 7.82 -6.97 -10.47
CA ASP A 182 8.81 -7.77 -9.75
C ASP A 182 9.87 -8.29 -10.73
N PRO A 183 11.18 -8.12 -10.46
CA PRO A 183 12.24 -8.59 -11.32
C PRO A 183 12.42 -10.11 -11.34
N LYS A 184 11.67 -10.88 -10.53
CA LYS A 184 11.68 -12.36 -10.55
C LYS A 184 11.06 -12.94 -11.80
#